data_8fd875ff4c0c417c0642dbaa4e122b5d
#
_entry.id   8fd875ff4c0c417c0642dbaa4e122b5d
#
_cell.length_a   1.000
_cell.length_b   1.000
_cell.length_c   1.000
_cell.angle_alpha   90.00
_cell.angle_beta   90.00
_cell.angle_gamma   90.00
#
_symmetry.space_group_name_H-M   'P 1'
#
loop_
_entity.id
_entity.type
_entity.pdbx_description
1 polymer ?
#
loop_
_entity_poly.entity_id
_entity_poly.type
_entity_poly.pdbx_seq_one_letter_code
_entity_poly.pdbx_strand_id
1 'polypeptide(L)'
;MDDFASAYLDDILIYSDSEEEHVEHVKWVMQRLLEASLYLKPEKCEFHMQTVRCLGLIISTKGISMDEDKVETVRNWSQEKKTTSGRHNIIFEVQQFLGFCNYYQQFIPKYSKKAEQLTRLTKNDEPFVWEAEQQLAFEMMVTAFTTDPVLRHLDHDGEVIIETDASDYVSAGVSSGYDDDGVSHPVAYFSKKHSPAKCNYDLYDKKLMAIFKALEEWRPECEGAAYPLKLIPDLKNVAYFMTKNLLNQRQARWSEFVTRFDYEMVYRPGKSNGKADALTRRPGDLPEGGG
;
A
#
# COMPACT_ATOMS: atom_id res chain seq x y z
N MET A 1 20.62 -3.20 -11.84
CA MET A 1 19.51 -2.88 -12.75
C MET A 1 18.54 -1.91 -12.09
N ASP A 2 18.56 -1.84 -10.79
CA ASP A 2 17.55 -1.12 -10.02
C ASP A 2 17.77 0.40 -9.91
N ASP A 3 18.87 0.92 -10.44
CA ASP A 3 19.20 2.34 -10.32
C ASP A 3 18.44 3.22 -11.33
N PHE A 4 18.09 2.71 -12.50
CA PHE A 4 17.43 3.47 -13.58
C PHE A 4 16.51 2.63 -14.47
N ALA A 5 16.34 1.35 -14.21
CA ALA A 5 15.46 0.47 -14.98
C ALA A 5 14.81 -0.60 -14.11
N SER A 6 13.52 -0.82 -14.34
CA SER A 6 12.74 -1.90 -13.74
C SER A 6 12.17 -2.80 -14.82
N ALA A 7 12.17 -4.11 -14.61
CA ALA A 7 11.63 -5.08 -15.55
C ALA A 7 10.58 -5.96 -14.85
N TYR A 8 9.45 -6.13 -15.50
CA TYR A 8 8.40 -7.05 -15.08
C TYR A 8 7.94 -7.89 -16.27
N LEU A 9 8.32 -9.17 -16.28
CA LEU A 9 8.10 -10.07 -17.39
C LEU A 9 8.63 -9.47 -18.71
N ASP A 10 7.75 -9.10 -19.62
CA ASP A 10 8.09 -8.57 -20.94
C ASP A 10 8.17 -7.04 -20.98
N ASP A 11 7.74 -6.36 -19.91
CA ASP A 11 7.72 -4.90 -19.84
C ASP A 11 8.98 -4.36 -19.13
N ILE A 12 9.65 -3.40 -19.76
CA ILE A 12 10.84 -2.74 -19.21
C ILE A 12 10.54 -1.24 -19.13
N LEU A 13 10.62 -0.69 -17.92
CA LEU A 13 10.51 0.72 -17.64
C LEU A 13 11.90 1.30 -17.39
N ILE A 14 12.28 2.35 -18.12
CA ILE A 14 13.53 3.07 -17.95
C ILE A 14 13.20 4.48 -17.46
N TYR A 15 13.86 4.93 -16.40
CA TYR A 15 13.66 6.24 -15.79
C TYR A 15 15.01 6.93 -15.53
N SER A 16 15.01 8.25 -15.48
CA SER A 16 16.23 9.05 -15.35
C SER A 16 15.87 10.44 -14.84
N ASP A 17 16.80 11.11 -14.19
CA ASP A 17 16.60 12.47 -13.66
C ASP A 17 16.76 13.55 -14.71
N SER A 18 17.51 13.26 -15.79
CA SER A 18 17.72 14.19 -16.92
C SER A 18 17.52 13.49 -18.27
N GLU A 19 17.28 14.30 -19.31
CA GLU A 19 17.11 13.80 -20.68
C GLU A 19 18.44 13.22 -21.24
N GLU A 20 19.57 13.83 -20.90
CA GLU A 20 20.90 13.39 -21.31
C GLU A 20 21.20 11.99 -20.71
N GLU A 21 20.98 11.81 -19.43
CA GLU A 21 21.15 10.51 -18.76
C GLU A 21 20.17 9.46 -19.31
N HIS A 22 18.94 9.88 -19.64
CA HIS A 22 17.95 8.97 -20.19
C HIS A 22 18.42 8.35 -21.51
N VAL A 23 19.03 9.14 -22.38
CA VAL A 23 19.59 8.63 -23.64
C VAL A 23 20.67 7.57 -23.39
N GLU A 24 21.54 7.76 -22.41
CA GLU A 24 22.60 6.80 -22.09
C GLU A 24 22.01 5.53 -21.42
N HIS A 25 21.05 5.68 -20.53
CA HIS A 25 20.35 4.54 -19.90
C HIS A 25 19.61 3.68 -20.94
N VAL A 26 18.91 4.32 -21.89
CA VAL A 26 18.24 3.61 -22.98
C VAL A 26 19.24 2.85 -23.83
N LYS A 27 20.36 3.47 -24.24
CA LYS A 27 21.41 2.81 -25.00
C LYS A 27 21.97 1.60 -24.25
N TRP A 28 22.21 1.75 -22.96
CA TRP A 28 22.74 0.67 -22.11
C TRP A 28 21.78 -0.50 -22.04
N VAL A 29 20.48 -0.26 -21.80
CA VAL A 29 19.46 -1.31 -21.78
C VAL A 29 19.35 -2.00 -23.14
N MET A 30 19.34 -1.24 -24.25
CA MET A 30 19.29 -1.80 -25.60
C MET A 30 20.50 -2.70 -25.91
N GLN A 31 21.70 -2.29 -25.48
CA GLN A 31 22.92 -3.08 -25.63
C GLN A 31 22.80 -4.40 -24.84
N ARG A 32 22.28 -4.37 -23.60
CA ARG A 32 22.09 -5.58 -22.79
C ARG A 32 21.07 -6.55 -23.38
N LEU A 33 19.98 -6.02 -23.92
CA LEU A 33 18.98 -6.85 -24.61
C LEU A 33 19.58 -7.53 -25.85
N LEU A 34 20.37 -6.80 -26.62
CA LEU A 34 21.06 -7.33 -27.79
C LEU A 34 22.04 -8.46 -27.41
N GLU A 35 22.86 -8.25 -26.38
CA GLU A 35 23.79 -9.24 -25.86
C GLU A 35 23.07 -10.50 -25.37
N ALA A 36 21.88 -10.34 -24.78
CA ALA A 36 21.03 -11.44 -24.33
C ALA A 36 20.20 -12.10 -25.46
N SER A 37 20.34 -11.61 -26.70
CA SER A 37 19.53 -12.06 -27.87
C SER A 37 18.03 -11.88 -27.65
N LEU A 38 17.61 -10.83 -26.91
CA LEU A 38 16.23 -10.45 -26.72
C LEU A 38 15.80 -9.41 -27.76
N TYR A 39 14.64 -9.62 -28.34
CA TYR A 39 14.13 -8.76 -29.43
C TYR A 39 12.96 -7.94 -28.92
N LEU A 40 13.00 -6.64 -29.24
CA LEU A 40 11.91 -5.72 -28.98
C LEU A 40 10.94 -5.64 -30.16
N LYS A 41 9.71 -5.25 -29.85
CA LYS A 41 8.71 -4.84 -30.86
C LYS A 41 8.68 -3.30 -30.89
N PRO A 42 9.28 -2.66 -31.90
CA PRO A 42 9.40 -1.20 -31.95
C PRO A 42 8.04 -0.49 -31.84
N GLU A 43 7.00 -1.07 -32.42
CA GLU A 43 5.62 -0.53 -32.37
C GLU A 43 4.96 -0.56 -30.99
N LYS A 44 5.58 -1.22 -30.01
CA LYS A 44 5.17 -1.24 -28.61
C LYS A 44 6.09 -0.44 -27.69
N CYS A 45 7.17 0.12 -28.25
CA CYS A 45 8.13 0.90 -27.50
C CYS A 45 7.74 2.38 -27.51
N GLU A 46 7.68 2.97 -26.34
CA GLU A 46 7.47 4.41 -26.14
C GLU A 46 8.77 5.00 -25.59
N PHE A 47 9.28 6.06 -26.24
CA PHE A 47 10.55 6.69 -25.86
C PHE A 47 10.33 8.15 -25.50
N HIS A 48 11.15 8.69 -24.57
CA HIS A 48 11.13 10.09 -24.13
C HIS A 48 9.77 10.58 -23.65
N MET A 49 9.01 9.69 -23.00
CA MET A 49 7.69 10.03 -22.47
C MET A 49 7.80 10.55 -21.03
N GLN A 50 7.12 11.64 -20.73
CA GLN A 50 7.00 12.14 -19.35
C GLN A 50 5.86 11.46 -18.57
N THR A 51 5.03 10.71 -19.26
CA THR A 51 3.93 9.94 -18.69
C THR A 51 3.78 8.66 -19.48
N VAL A 52 3.83 7.52 -18.79
CA VAL A 52 3.72 6.20 -19.41
C VAL A 52 2.67 5.37 -18.70
N ARG A 53 2.03 4.47 -19.45
CA ARG A 53 1.16 3.42 -18.88
C ARG A 53 1.98 2.16 -18.69
N CYS A 54 2.14 1.72 -17.45
CA CYS A 54 2.89 0.52 -17.12
C CYS A 54 2.11 -0.29 -16.07
N LEU A 55 1.87 -1.57 -16.35
CA LEU A 55 1.21 -2.52 -15.43
C LEU A 55 -0.14 -2.03 -14.88
N GLY A 56 -0.92 -1.28 -15.67
CA GLY A 56 -2.19 -0.72 -15.24
C GLY A 56 -2.07 0.51 -14.33
N LEU A 57 -0.90 1.10 -14.27
CA LEU A 57 -0.59 2.34 -13.59
C LEU A 57 -0.21 3.42 -14.61
N ILE A 58 -0.45 4.66 -14.26
CA ILE A 58 0.07 5.85 -14.94
C ILE A 58 1.23 6.36 -14.10
N ILE A 59 2.44 6.28 -14.67
CA ILE A 59 3.68 6.76 -14.06
C ILE A 59 4.04 8.07 -14.74
N SER A 60 4.21 9.12 -13.98
CA SER A 60 4.54 10.47 -14.48
C SER A 60 5.59 11.13 -13.60
N THR A 61 6.15 12.24 -14.04
CA THR A 61 7.07 13.07 -13.23
C THR A 61 6.41 13.61 -11.93
N LYS A 62 5.08 13.60 -11.83
CA LYS A 62 4.33 14.06 -10.64
C LYS A 62 4.04 12.94 -9.64
N GLY A 63 4.19 11.68 -10.05
CA GLY A 63 3.88 10.53 -9.22
C GLY A 63 3.18 9.41 -9.98
N ILE A 64 2.64 8.48 -9.22
CA ILE A 64 1.98 7.27 -9.70
C ILE A 64 0.48 7.37 -9.42
N SER A 65 -0.35 7.07 -10.41
CA SER A 65 -1.81 6.98 -10.28
C SER A 65 -2.35 5.72 -10.94
N MET A 66 -3.59 5.40 -10.64
CA MET A 66 -4.29 4.30 -11.31
C MET A 66 -4.61 4.68 -12.75
N ASP A 67 -4.56 3.71 -13.65
CA ASP A 67 -4.98 3.89 -15.04
C ASP A 67 -6.48 4.17 -15.10
N GLU A 68 -6.88 5.22 -15.83
CA GLU A 68 -8.27 5.65 -15.97
C GLU A 68 -9.17 4.54 -16.51
N ASP A 69 -8.69 3.71 -17.44
CA ASP A 69 -9.43 2.56 -17.97
C ASP A 69 -9.74 1.53 -16.87
N LYS A 70 -8.84 1.42 -15.87
CA LYS A 70 -9.03 0.55 -14.70
C LYS A 70 -10.01 1.16 -13.70
N VAL A 71 -9.94 2.45 -13.48
CA VAL A 71 -10.91 3.19 -12.66
C VAL A 71 -12.31 3.09 -13.27
N GLU A 72 -12.43 3.27 -14.60
CA GLU A 72 -13.69 3.13 -15.32
C GLU A 72 -14.23 1.68 -15.25
N THR A 73 -13.36 0.69 -15.31
CA THR A 73 -13.76 -0.73 -15.10
C THR A 73 -14.41 -0.92 -13.75
N VAL A 74 -13.85 -0.34 -12.66
CA VAL A 74 -14.45 -0.43 -11.32
C VAL A 74 -15.74 0.36 -11.23
N ARG A 75 -15.79 1.56 -11.81
CA ARG A 75 -17.01 2.40 -11.85
C ARG A 75 -18.17 1.67 -12.53
N ASN A 76 -17.89 1.00 -13.64
CA ASN A 76 -18.85 0.23 -14.42
C ASN A 76 -18.97 -1.23 -13.98
N TRP A 77 -18.31 -1.63 -12.87
CA TRP A 77 -18.44 -2.98 -12.34
C TRP A 77 -19.89 -3.22 -11.93
N SER A 78 -20.64 -3.73 -12.90
CA SER A 78 -22.07 -3.62 -12.85
C SER A 78 -22.67 -4.48 -11.74
N GLN A 79 -23.63 -3.87 -11.05
CA GLN A 79 -24.57 -4.56 -10.18
C GLN A 79 -25.55 -5.45 -10.98
N GLU A 80 -25.59 -5.34 -12.31
CA GLU A 80 -26.56 -6.01 -13.18
C GLU A 80 -26.41 -7.55 -13.24
N LYS A 81 -25.21 -8.06 -12.97
CA LYS A 81 -24.98 -9.50 -12.94
C LYS A 81 -25.52 -10.22 -11.69
N LYS A 82 -26.02 -9.48 -10.71
CA LYS A 82 -26.52 -10.04 -9.44
C LYS A 82 -27.81 -10.84 -9.53
N THR A 83 -28.58 -10.68 -10.60
CA THR A 83 -29.93 -11.23 -10.69
C THR A 83 -30.09 -12.47 -11.56
N THR A 84 -29.10 -12.81 -12.39
CA THR A 84 -29.26 -13.86 -13.40
C THR A 84 -28.38 -15.09 -13.21
N SER A 85 -27.37 -14.99 -12.33
CA SER A 85 -26.39 -16.07 -12.11
C SER A 85 -26.61 -16.79 -10.79
N GLY A 86 -26.46 -18.13 -10.77
CA GLY A 86 -26.55 -18.91 -9.54
C GLY A 86 -25.50 -18.49 -8.49
N ARG A 87 -25.74 -18.83 -7.21
CA ARG A 87 -24.91 -18.47 -6.05
C ARG A 87 -23.39 -18.58 -6.28
N HIS A 88 -22.96 -19.61 -6.98
CA HIS A 88 -21.53 -19.87 -7.25
C HIS A 88 -20.88 -18.78 -8.13
N ASN A 89 -21.61 -18.31 -9.15
CA ASN A 89 -21.12 -17.27 -10.04
C ASN A 89 -20.99 -15.91 -9.32
N ILE A 90 -21.91 -15.62 -8.41
CA ILE A 90 -21.89 -14.34 -7.67
C ILE A 90 -20.72 -14.28 -6.70
N ILE A 91 -20.41 -15.38 -5.99
CA ILE A 91 -19.20 -15.45 -5.14
C ILE A 91 -17.93 -15.24 -5.98
N PHE A 92 -17.86 -15.87 -7.14
CA PHE A 92 -16.73 -15.72 -8.05
C PHE A 92 -16.57 -14.27 -8.54
N GLU A 93 -17.67 -13.57 -8.85
CA GLU A 93 -17.64 -12.15 -9.22
C GLU A 93 -17.13 -11.26 -8.07
N VAL A 94 -17.54 -11.53 -6.83
CA VAL A 94 -17.02 -10.82 -5.65
C VAL A 94 -15.52 -11.10 -5.48
N GLN A 95 -15.07 -12.33 -5.68
CA GLN A 95 -13.65 -12.69 -5.63
C GLN A 95 -12.85 -11.99 -6.72
N GLN A 96 -13.37 -11.90 -7.94
CA GLN A 96 -12.73 -11.16 -9.04
C GLN A 96 -12.63 -9.66 -8.73
N PHE A 97 -13.72 -9.06 -8.23
CA PHE A 97 -13.71 -7.67 -7.80
C PHE A 97 -12.67 -7.40 -6.72
N LEU A 98 -12.65 -8.22 -5.66
CA LEU A 98 -11.69 -8.09 -4.58
C LEU A 98 -10.25 -8.34 -5.06
N GLY A 99 -10.03 -9.30 -5.95
CA GLY A 99 -8.72 -9.55 -6.56
C GLY A 99 -8.21 -8.36 -7.36
N PHE A 100 -9.10 -7.75 -8.15
CA PHE A 100 -8.81 -6.53 -8.88
C PHE A 100 -8.47 -5.37 -7.94
N CYS A 101 -9.31 -5.12 -6.95
CA CYS A 101 -9.12 -4.06 -5.97
C CYS A 101 -7.85 -4.27 -5.13
N ASN A 102 -7.49 -5.51 -4.82
CA ASN A 102 -6.30 -5.83 -4.02
C ASN A 102 -5.00 -5.44 -4.72
N TYR A 103 -4.95 -5.46 -6.04
CA TYR A 103 -3.79 -5.00 -6.80
C TYR A 103 -3.51 -3.51 -6.55
N TYR A 104 -4.56 -2.70 -6.40
CA TYR A 104 -4.48 -1.26 -6.16
C TYR A 104 -4.61 -0.86 -4.69
N GLN A 105 -4.45 -1.81 -3.75
CA GLN A 105 -4.65 -1.54 -2.31
C GLN A 105 -3.75 -0.43 -1.76
N GLN A 106 -2.56 -0.26 -2.34
CA GLN A 106 -1.61 0.78 -1.94
C GLN A 106 -2.12 2.20 -2.17
N PHE A 107 -3.08 2.38 -3.08
CA PHE A 107 -3.74 3.67 -3.34
C PHE A 107 -4.94 3.92 -2.43
N ILE A 108 -5.42 2.91 -1.71
CA ILE A 108 -6.71 2.96 -1.01
C ILE A 108 -6.50 2.98 0.50
N PRO A 109 -6.67 4.15 1.13
CA PRO A 109 -6.66 4.24 2.59
C PRO A 109 -7.73 3.31 3.19
N LYS A 110 -7.37 2.57 4.26
CA LYS A 110 -8.30 1.64 4.95
C LYS A 110 -8.82 0.50 4.07
N TYR A 111 -8.06 0.06 3.06
CA TYR A 111 -8.48 -0.99 2.15
C TYR A 111 -9.08 -2.20 2.87
N SER A 112 -8.35 -2.80 3.84
CA SER A 112 -8.81 -3.99 4.56
C SER A 112 -10.15 -3.81 5.26
N LYS A 113 -10.45 -2.59 5.73
CA LYS A 113 -11.71 -2.26 6.39
C LYS A 113 -12.85 -2.12 5.39
N LYS A 114 -12.61 -1.42 4.28
CA LYS A 114 -13.59 -1.26 3.20
C LYS A 114 -13.93 -2.61 2.56
N ALA A 115 -12.94 -3.50 2.38
CA ALA A 115 -13.11 -4.82 1.78
C ALA A 115 -13.69 -5.87 2.75
N GLU A 116 -13.82 -5.59 4.05
CA GLU A 116 -14.15 -6.59 5.07
C GLU A 116 -15.45 -7.33 4.81
N GLN A 117 -16.55 -6.61 4.58
CA GLN A 117 -17.87 -7.20 4.40
C GLN A 117 -17.96 -8.02 3.10
N LEU A 118 -17.30 -7.56 2.04
CA LEU A 118 -17.21 -8.30 0.78
C LEU A 118 -16.33 -9.56 0.93
N THR A 119 -15.22 -9.46 1.67
CA THR A 119 -14.35 -10.60 1.94
C THR A 119 -15.06 -11.69 2.76
N ARG A 120 -15.98 -11.32 3.66
CA ARG A 120 -16.79 -12.31 4.41
C ARG A 120 -17.65 -13.16 3.49
N LEU A 121 -18.23 -12.57 2.43
CA LEU A 121 -19.05 -13.30 1.45
C LEU A 121 -18.28 -14.37 0.67
N THR A 122 -16.95 -14.29 0.62
CA THR A 122 -16.10 -15.25 -0.11
C THR A 122 -15.66 -16.44 0.72
N LYS A 123 -16.01 -16.49 2.01
CA LYS A 123 -15.66 -17.60 2.90
C LYS A 123 -16.59 -18.79 2.72
N ASN A 124 -16.04 -20.01 2.80
CA ASN A 124 -16.81 -21.23 2.63
C ASN A 124 -17.85 -21.45 3.77
N ASP A 125 -17.52 -21.00 4.97
CA ASP A 125 -18.30 -21.24 6.19
C ASP A 125 -19.35 -20.15 6.45
N GLU A 126 -19.46 -19.13 5.62
CA GLU A 126 -20.41 -18.02 5.74
C GLU A 126 -21.51 -18.14 4.68
N PRO A 127 -22.79 -17.94 5.05
CA PRO A 127 -23.84 -17.89 4.04
C PRO A 127 -23.64 -16.65 3.16
N PHE A 128 -23.85 -16.83 1.86
CA PHE A 128 -23.84 -15.69 0.95
C PHE A 128 -25.13 -14.89 1.12
N VAL A 129 -25.06 -13.77 1.81
CA VAL A 129 -26.18 -12.84 2.02
C VAL A 129 -25.71 -11.44 1.65
N TRP A 130 -26.33 -10.84 0.63
CA TRP A 130 -26.01 -9.48 0.19
C TRP A 130 -27.05 -8.52 0.74
N GLU A 131 -26.68 -7.76 1.74
CA GLU A 131 -27.53 -6.79 2.43
C GLU A 131 -26.94 -5.37 2.34
N ALA A 132 -27.49 -4.44 3.11
CA ALA A 132 -27.08 -3.04 3.11
C ALA A 132 -25.61 -2.84 3.46
N GLU A 133 -25.04 -3.66 4.36
CA GLU A 133 -23.63 -3.56 4.76
C GLU A 133 -22.68 -3.95 3.61
N GLN A 134 -23.00 -5.00 2.86
CA GLN A 134 -22.22 -5.41 1.70
C GLN A 134 -22.33 -4.42 0.56
N GLN A 135 -23.54 -3.89 0.36
CA GLN A 135 -23.79 -2.84 -0.63
C GLN A 135 -22.98 -1.58 -0.31
N LEU A 136 -23.00 -1.13 0.94
CA LEU A 136 -22.22 0.02 1.41
C LEU A 136 -20.71 -0.21 1.23
N ALA A 137 -20.22 -1.40 1.59
CA ALA A 137 -18.81 -1.75 1.41
C ALA A 137 -18.39 -1.71 -0.07
N PHE A 138 -19.24 -2.20 -0.97
CA PHE A 138 -19.01 -2.12 -2.40
C PHE A 138 -18.94 -0.67 -2.89
N GLU A 139 -19.91 0.16 -2.52
CA GLU A 139 -19.98 1.58 -2.89
C GLU A 139 -18.78 2.36 -2.34
N MET A 140 -18.35 2.07 -1.10
CA MET A 140 -17.16 2.67 -0.51
C MET A 140 -15.88 2.28 -1.26
N MET A 141 -15.79 1.06 -1.76
CA MET A 141 -14.66 0.62 -2.58
C MET A 141 -14.66 1.34 -3.94
N VAL A 142 -15.82 1.38 -4.63
CA VAL A 142 -15.94 2.11 -5.90
C VAL A 142 -15.60 3.58 -5.73
N THR A 143 -16.12 4.22 -4.67
CA THR A 143 -15.82 5.63 -4.36
C THR A 143 -14.31 5.82 -4.12
N ALA A 144 -13.67 4.93 -3.36
CA ALA A 144 -12.26 5.01 -3.12
C ALA A 144 -11.44 4.97 -4.42
N PHE A 145 -11.79 4.09 -5.34
CA PHE A 145 -11.14 4.03 -6.66
C PHE A 145 -11.33 5.28 -7.52
N THR A 146 -12.44 5.99 -7.34
CA THR A 146 -12.77 7.17 -8.17
C THR A 146 -12.30 8.49 -7.60
N THR A 147 -11.89 8.52 -6.33
CA THR A 147 -11.49 9.74 -5.60
C THR A 147 -10.03 9.75 -5.15
N ASP A 148 -9.28 8.69 -5.47
CA ASP A 148 -7.97 8.49 -4.87
C ASP A 148 -6.88 9.45 -5.36
N PRO A 149 -5.96 9.80 -4.45
CA PRO A 149 -4.88 10.71 -4.74
C PRO A 149 -3.85 10.08 -5.66
N VAL A 150 -3.15 10.92 -6.42
CA VAL A 150 -1.87 10.57 -7.02
C VAL A 150 -0.89 10.33 -5.88
N LEU A 151 -0.31 9.13 -5.81
CA LEU A 151 0.78 8.83 -4.90
C LEU A 151 2.06 9.45 -5.44
N ARG A 152 2.83 10.07 -4.58
CA ARG A 152 4.12 10.63 -4.98
C ARG A 152 5.15 9.50 -5.16
N HIS A 153 6.13 9.70 -6.04
CA HIS A 153 7.31 8.84 -6.07
C HIS A 153 8.04 8.92 -4.73
N LEU A 154 8.59 7.80 -4.31
CA LEU A 154 9.53 7.81 -3.21
C LEU A 154 10.81 8.48 -3.69
N ASP A 155 11.23 9.50 -2.97
CA ASP A 155 12.57 10.04 -3.11
C ASP A 155 13.52 9.20 -2.26
N HIS A 156 14.39 8.42 -2.90
CA HIS A 156 15.37 7.56 -2.22
C HIS A 156 16.46 8.36 -1.51
N ASP A 157 16.71 9.59 -1.96
CA ASP A 157 17.63 10.53 -1.36
C ASP A 157 16.95 11.45 -0.33
N GLY A 158 15.65 11.28 -0.10
CA GLY A 158 14.84 12.04 0.82
C GLY A 158 14.54 11.32 2.13
N GLU A 159 13.98 12.06 3.09
CA GLU A 159 13.50 11.49 4.36
C GLU A 159 12.21 10.68 4.16
N VAL A 160 12.23 9.42 4.60
CA VAL A 160 11.06 8.53 4.58
C VAL A 160 10.41 8.49 5.96
N ILE A 161 9.10 8.79 5.99
CA ILE A 161 8.30 8.79 7.20
C ILE A 161 7.31 7.63 7.14
N ILE A 162 7.32 6.77 8.14
CA ILE A 162 6.40 5.65 8.27
C ILE A 162 5.55 5.85 9.52
N GLU A 163 4.30 6.26 9.31
CA GLU A 163 3.29 6.37 10.37
C GLU A 163 2.55 5.03 10.48
N THR A 164 2.51 4.44 11.66
CA THR A 164 1.83 3.15 11.87
C THR A 164 0.82 3.20 12.99
N ASP A 165 -0.26 2.47 12.83
CA ASP A 165 -1.28 2.25 13.83
C ASP A 165 -1.80 0.80 13.82
N ALA A 166 -2.31 0.35 14.96
CA ALA A 166 -2.99 -0.93 15.07
C ALA A 166 -4.20 -0.83 15.99
N SER A 167 -5.31 -1.34 15.51
CA SER A 167 -6.50 -1.64 16.31
C SER A 167 -6.53 -3.13 16.68
N ASP A 168 -7.61 -3.57 17.32
CA ASP A 168 -7.79 -4.99 17.65
C ASP A 168 -7.82 -5.90 16.42
N TYR A 169 -8.20 -5.37 15.26
CA TYR A 169 -8.48 -6.16 14.07
C TYR A 169 -7.60 -5.87 12.86
N VAL A 170 -6.92 -4.73 12.84
CA VAL A 170 -6.19 -4.25 11.65
C VAL A 170 -4.89 -3.58 12.08
N SER A 171 -3.79 -3.90 11.39
CA SER A 171 -2.58 -3.08 11.34
C SER A 171 -2.61 -2.23 10.09
N ALA A 172 -2.27 -0.95 10.20
CA ALA A 172 -2.22 -0.02 9.09
C ALA A 172 -1.00 0.91 9.19
N GLY A 173 -0.62 1.46 8.05
CA GLY A 173 0.46 2.43 7.96
C GLY A 173 0.36 3.30 6.72
N VAL A 174 1.08 4.39 6.74
CA VAL A 174 1.28 5.32 5.63
C VAL A 174 2.77 5.55 5.51
N SER A 175 3.32 5.31 4.33
CA SER A 175 4.64 5.81 3.95
C SER A 175 4.46 7.18 3.32
N SER A 176 5.27 8.14 3.71
CA SER A 176 5.24 9.52 3.22
C SER A 176 6.65 10.05 3.03
N GLY A 177 6.82 10.96 2.08
CA GLY A 177 8.02 11.75 1.88
C GLY A 177 7.70 13.24 1.92
N TYR A 178 8.72 14.08 2.07
CA TYR A 178 8.58 15.53 1.93
C TYR A 178 8.81 15.96 0.48
N ASP A 179 8.17 17.05 0.08
CA ASP A 179 8.52 17.78 -1.14
C ASP A 179 9.55 18.88 -0.85
N ASP A 180 9.95 19.59 -1.90
CA ASP A 180 10.92 20.68 -1.80
C ASP A 180 10.41 21.85 -0.93
N ASP A 181 9.09 21.97 -0.78
CA ASP A 181 8.43 22.96 0.10
C ASP A 181 8.28 22.45 1.56
N GLY A 182 8.74 21.23 1.85
CA GLY A 182 8.64 20.59 3.17
C GLY A 182 7.24 20.09 3.51
N VAL A 183 6.37 19.91 2.50
CA VAL A 183 5.02 19.34 2.68
C VAL A 183 5.08 17.82 2.56
N SER A 184 4.49 17.14 3.54
CA SER A 184 4.45 15.67 3.55
C SER A 184 3.34 15.12 2.64
N HIS A 185 3.73 14.30 1.68
CA HIS A 185 2.84 13.61 0.74
C HIS A 185 2.86 12.08 0.93
N PRO A 186 1.73 11.39 0.78
CA PRO A 186 1.71 9.95 0.84
C PRO A 186 2.39 9.32 -0.40
N VAL A 187 3.19 8.30 -0.14
CA VAL A 187 3.85 7.46 -1.13
C VAL A 187 3.12 6.12 -1.27
N ALA A 188 2.69 5.54 -0.15
CA ALA A 188 1.94 4.29 -0.15
C ALA A 188 1.10 4.13 1.12
N TYR A 189 0.01 3.38 0.99
CA TYR A 189 -0.82 2.95 2.12
C TYR A 189 -0.67 1.46 2.35
N PHE A 190 -0.70 1.06 3.61
CA PHE A 190 -0.71 -0.32 4.06
C PHE A 190 -1.90 -0.58 4.97
N SER A 191 -2.57 -1.70 4.79
CA SER A 191 -3.66 -2.12 5.67
C SER A 191 -3.81 -3.64 5.63
N LYS A 192 -3.64 -4.31 6.78
CA LYS A 192 -3.69 -5.77 6.87
C LYS A 192 -4.53 -6.23 8.05
N LYS A 193 -5.55 -7.06 7.77
CA LYS A 193 -6.42 -7.64 8.79
C LYS A 193 -5.66 -8.65 9.65
N HIS A 194 -5.95 -8.66 10.95
CA HIS A 194 -5.40 -9.65 11.87
C HIS A 194 -6.10 -11.00 11.71
N SER A 195 -5.33 -12.08 11.76
CA SER A 195 -5.91 -13.42 11.94
C SER A 195 -6.52 -13.55 13.34
N PRO A 196 -7.45 -14.50 13.59
CA PRO A 196 -8.05 -14.69 14.92
C PRO A 196 -7.02 -14.80 16.05
N ALA A 197 -5.91 -15.51 15.81
CA ALA A 197 -4.82 -15.62 16.77
C ALA A 197 -4.14 -14.27 17.09
N LYS A 198 -3.99 -13.39 16.09
CA LYS A 198 -3.39 -12.06 16.26
C LYS A 198 -4.32 -11.06 16.92
N CYS A 199 -5.64 -11.25 16.82
CA CYS A 199 -6.62 -10.44 17.54
C CYS A 199 -6.44 -10.55 19.06
N ASN A 200 -5.93 -11.69 19.55
CA ASN A 200 -5.68 -11.94 20.98
C ASN A 200 -4.32 -11.41 21.48
N TYR A 201 -3.54 -10.75 20.62
CA TYR A 201 -2.29 -10.13 21.07
C TYR A 201 -2.58 -8.91 21.92
N ASP A 202 -1.71 -8.63 22.89
CA ASP A 202 -1.77 -7.39 23.66
C ASP A 202 -1.65 -6.19 22.72
N LEU A 203 -2.28 -5.06 23.11
CA LEU A 203 -2.24 -3.81 22.33
C LEU A 203 -0.81 -3.43 21.91
N TYR A 204 0.10 -3.67 22.81
CA TYR A 204 1.51 -3.42 22.62
C TYR A 204 2.14 -4.25 21.51
N ASP A 205 1.89 -5.56 21.52
CA ASP A 205 2.33 -6.48 20.47
C ASP A 205 1.70 -6.13 19.10
N LYS A 206 0.44 -5.69 19.10
CA LYS A 206 -0.24 -5.24 17.88
C LYS A 206 0.44 -4.01 17.27
N LYS A 207 0.80 -3.02 18.10
CA LYS A 207 1.49 -1.80 17.64
C LYS A 207 2.89 -2.10 17.10
N LEU A 208 3.66 -2.95 17.80
CA LEU A 208 4.96 -3.42 17.31
C LEU A 208 4.83 -4.23 16.01
N MET A 209 3.82 -5.09 15.92
CA MET A 209 3.51 -5.85 14.72
C MET A 209 3.17 -4.94 13.54
N ALA A 210 2.50 -3.79 13.76
CA ALA A 210 2.20 -2.84 12.71
C ALA A 210 3.47 -2.24 12.10
N ILE A 211 4.45 -1.88 12.92
CA ILE A 211 5.76 -1.40 12.45
C ILE A 211 6.47 -2.50 11.66
N PHE A 212 6.57 -3.71 12.23
CA PHE A 212 7.18 -4.85 11.55
C PHE A 212 6.52 -5.11 10.18
N LYS A 213 5.19 -5.08 10.12
CA LYS A 213 4.44 -5.33 8.88
C LYS A 213 4.59 -4.21 7.85
N ALA A 214 4.67 -2.97 8.28
CA ALA A 214 4.93 -1.84 7.40
C ALA A 214 6.33 -1.94 6.78
N LEU A 215 7.36 -2.23 7.58
CA LEU A 215 8.71 -2.43 7.09
C LEU A 215 8.88 -3.71 6.25
N GLU A 216 8.07 -4.75 6.48
CA GLU A 216 8.02 -5.95 5.63
C GLU A 216 7.41 -5.63 4.26
N GLU A 217 6.34 -4.82 4.22
CA GLU A 217 5.65 -4.41 3.00
C GLU A 217 6.50 -3.47 2.15
N TRP A 218 7.15 -2.49 2.77
CA TRP A 218 7.96 -1.47 2.10
C TRP A 218 9.46 -1.73 2.23
N ARG A 219 9.84 -3.01 2.35
CA ARG A 219 11.23 -3.39 2.53
C ARG A 219 12.14 -2.91 1.40
N PRO A 220 11.76 -3.05 0.11
CA PRO A 220 12.60 -2.59 -0.99
C PRO A 220 12.89 -1.09 -0.93
N GLU A 221 11.91 -0.30 -0.50
CA GLU A 221 11.98 1.15 -0.42
C GLU A 221 12.71 1.65 0.84
N CYS A 222 12.74 0.82 1.89
CA CYS A 222 13.30 1.19 3.19
C CYS A 222 14.72 0.66 3.41
N GLU A 223 15.08 -0.47 2.77
CA GLU A 223 16.38 -1.11 2.97
C GLU A 223 17.45 -0.35 2.16
N GLY A 224 18.36 0.31 2.85
CA GLY A 224 19.40 1.13 2.22
C GLY A 224 19.01 2.60 1.96
N ALA A 225 17.93 3.08 2.60
CA ALA A 225 17.56 4.50 2.53
C ALA A 225 18.74 5.41 2.93
N ALA A 226 18.88 6.54 2.23
CA ALA A 226 19.99 7.49 2.43
C ALA A 226 19.95 8.15 3.83
N TYR A 227 18.76 8.30 4.40
CA TYR A 227 18.53 8.86 5.73
C TYR A 227 17.84 7.85 6.65
N PRO A 228 18.01 7.97 7.99
CA PRO A 228 17.26 7.16 8.93
C PRO A 228 15.76 7.28 8.73
N LEU A 229 15.07 6.14 8.68
CA LEU A 229 13.61 6.09 8.56
C LEU A 229 12.96 6.73 9.79
N LYS A 230 12.04 7.66 9.63
CA LYS A 230 11.26 8.22 10.74
C LYS A 230 10.05 7.33 11.02
N LEU A 231 10.17 6.46 12.01
CA LEU A 231 9.06 5.62 12.46
C LEU A 231 8.22 6.38 13.48
N ILE A 232 6.94 6.58 13.19
CA ILE A 232 6.00 7.31 14.04
C ILE A 232 4.90 6.36 14.52
N PRO A 233 5.12 5.62 15.63
CA PRO A 233 4.08 4.82 16.26
C PRO A 233 3.15 5.71 17.09
N ASP A 234 1.90 5.30 17.21
CA ASP A 234 0.91 5.94 18.07
C ASP A 234 1.19 5.78 19.60
N LEU A 235 2.00 4.80 19.97
CA LEU A 235 2.26 4.49 21.38
C LEU A 235 3.68 4.91 21.81
N LYS A 236 3.77 5.83 22.77
CA LYS A 236 5.03 6.35 23.33
C LYS A 236 5.98 5.24 23.82
N ASN A 237 5.43 4.17 24.37
CA ASN A 237 6.21 3.09 24.95
C ASN A 237 6.80 2.12 23.93
N VAL A 238 6.48 2.20 22.65
CA VAL A 238 7.07 1.32 21.62
C VAL A 238 8.55 1.64 21.42
N ALA A 239 8.93 2.91 21.46
CA ALA A 239 10.35 3.32 21.43
C ALA A 239 11.13 2.74 22.63
N TYR A 240 10.52 2.72 23.82
CA TYR A 240 11.12 2.18 25.03
C TYR A 240 11.30 0.64 25.00
N PHE A 241 10.46 -0.03 24.22
CA PHE A 241 10.47 -1.49 24.11
C PHE A 241 11.72 -2.01 23.36
N MET A 242 12.15 -1.33 22.33
CA MET A 242 13.35 -1.73 21.59
C MET A 242 14.62 -1.76 22.45
N THR A 243 14.56 -1.13 23.64
CA THR A 243 15.63 -1.09 24.64
C THR A 243 15.45 -2.09 25.79
N LYS A 244 14.34 -2.82 25.86
CA LYS A 244 14.08 -3.80 26.93
C LYS A 244 14.89 -5.08 26.77
N ASN A 245 15.49 -5.54 27.87
CA ASN A 245 16.28 -6.78 27.92
C ASN A 245 15.47 -8.08 27.96
N LEU A 246 14.13 -8.03 28.10
CA LEU A 246 13.26 -9.20 28.22
C LEU A 246 12.17 -9.18 27.15
N LEU A 247 12.49 -9.75 25.99
CA LEU A 247 11.57 -9.93 24.88
C LEU A 247 11.09 -11.39 24.85
N ASN A 248 9.80 -11.60 24.55
CA ASN A 248 9.35 -12.94 24.19
C ASN A 248 9.89 -13.32 22.79
N GLN A 249 9.88 -14.61 22.43
CA GLN A 249 10.44 -15.11 21.16
C GLN A 249 9.88 -14.42 19.92
N ARG A 250 8.62 -14.02 19.93
CA ARG A 250 7.97 -13.33 18.83
C ARG A 250 8.46 -11.90 18.72
N GLN A 251 8.50 -11.19 19.84
CA GLN A 251 9.01 -9.83 19.94
C GLN A 251 10.48 -9.75 19.55
N ALA A 252 11.29 -10.73 19.97
CA ALA A 252 12.69 -10.81 19.60
C ALA A 252 12.88 -10.91 18.08
N ARG A 253 12.08 -11.74 17.39
CA ARG A 253 12.13 -11.84 15.91
C ARG A 253 11.72 -10.54 15.21
N TRP A 254 10.70 -9.85 15.71
CA TRP A 254 10.31 -8.56 15.15
C TRP A 254 11.38 -7.49 15.39
N SER A 255 11.96 -7.47 16.58
CA SER A 255 13.04 -6.55 16.91
C SER A 255 14.26 -6.80 16.02
N GLU A 256 14.68 -8.06 15.85
CA GLU A 256 15.79 -8.45 14.97
C GLU A 256 15.54 -7.99 13.51
N PHE A 257 14.31 -8.11 13.01
CA PHE A 257 13.98 -7.64 11.67
C PHE A 257 14.07 -6.11 11.57
N VAL A 258 13.51 -5.39 12.54
CA VAL A 258 13.49 -3.91 12.54
C VAL A 258 14.92 -3.34 12.65
N THR A 259 15.84 -4.01 13.35
CA THR A 259 17.24 -3.55 13.47
C THR A 259 18.05 -3.65 12.17
N ARG A 260 17.50 -4.23 11.10
CA ARG A 260 18.14 -4.21 9.77
C ARG A 260 18.05 -2.85 9.09
N PHE A 261 17.17 -2.00 9.56
CA PHE A 261 16.95 -0.66 9.02
C PHE A 261 17.62 0.37 9.90
N ASP A 262 18.13 1.42 9.30
CA ASP A 262 18.53 2.61 10.05
C ASP A 262 17.26 3.44 10.30
N TYR A 263 16.89 3.67 11.56
CA TYR A 263 15.65 4.34 11.90
C TYR A 263 15.75 5.19 13.16
N GLU A 264 14.94 6.23 13.19
CA GLU A 264 14.65 7.05 14.35
C GLU A 264 13.17 6.88 14.75
N MET A 265 12.92 6.60 16.03
CA MET A 265 11.55 6.56 16.55
C MET A 265 11.12 7.94 17.04
N VAL A 266 10.15 8.53 16.34
CA VAL A 266 9.56 9.82 16.67
C VAL A 266 8.18 9.61 17.26
N TYR A 267 8.00 9.88 18.55
CA TYR A 267 6.67 9.80 19.16
C TYR A 267 5.82 11.00 18.76
N ARG A 268 4.63 10.71 18.25
CA ARG A 268 3.58 11.71 18.02
C ARG A 268 2.32 11.28 18.76
N PRO A 269 1.72 12.13 19.67
CA PRO A 269 0.49 11.78 20.37
C PRO A 269 -0.63 11.41 19.41
N GLY A 270 -1.46 10.38 19.73
CA GLY A 270 -2.49 9.85 18.83
C GLY A 270 -3.46 10.88 18.26
N LYS A 271 -3.76 11.97 19.02
CA LYS A 271 -4.56 13.10 18.52
C LYS A 271 -3.90 13.84 17.34
N SER A 272 -2.59 13.80 17.22
CA SER A 272 -1.81 14.43 16.14
C SER A 272 -1.30 13.43 15.10
N ASN A 273 -1.47 12.11 15.33
CA ASN A 273 -1.19 11.03 14.37
C ASN A 273 -2.44 10.66 13.54
N GLY A 274 -3.15 11.69 13.10
CA GLY A 274 -4.48 11.57 12.49
C GLY A 274 -4.52 10.74 11.22
N LYS A 275 -3.42 10.67 10.45
CA LYS A 275 -3.37 9.88 9.21
C LYS A 275 -3.45 8.38 9.52
N ALA A 276 -2.56 7.85 10.35
CA ALA A 276 -2.52 6.42 10.68
C ALA A 276 -3.70 6.00 11.58
N ASP A 277 -4.03 6.80 12.61
CA ASP A 277 -5.18 6.57 13.49
C ASP A 277 -6.50 6.51 12.71
N ALA A 278 -6.67 7.40 11.74
CA ALA A 278 -7.81 7.36 10.86
C ALA A 278 -7.91 6.06 10.05
N LEU A 279 -6.80 5.34 9.78
CA LEU A 279 -6.79 4.08 9.04
C LEU A 279 -7.29 2.89 9.87
N THR A 280 -7.27 2.95 11.21
CA THR A 280 -7.58 1.81 12.08
C THR A 280 -8.93 1.91 12.80
N ARG A 281 -9.50 3.12 13.01
CA ARG A 281 -10.78 3.29 13.73
C ARG A 281 -11.98 2.76 12.97
N ARG A 282 -12.95 2.17 13.69
CA ARG A 282 -14.25 1.74 13.15
C ARG A 282 -15.25 2.91 13.18
N PRO A 283 -16.24 2.96 12.26
CA PRO A 283 -17.44 3.76 12.48
C PRO A 283 -18.15 3.21 13.72
N GLY A 284 -18.33 4.02 14.77
CA GLY A 284 -18.90 3.61 16.06
C GLY A 284 -17.90 3.59 17.22
N ASP A 285 -16.58 3.61 16.97
CA ASP A 285 -15.56 3.73 18.03
C ASP A 285 -15.35 5.20 18.50
N LEU A 286 -16.10 6.14 17.95
CA LEU A 286 -16.14 7.51 18.45
C LEU A 286 -17.02 7.52 19.71
N PRO A 287 -16.54 8.04 20.86
CA PRO A 287 -17.42 8.26 22.00
C PRO A 287 -18.53 9.22 21.56
N GLU A 288 -19.78 8.80 21.73
CA GLU A 288 -20.94 9.67 21.60
C GLU A 288 -20.77 10.81 22.62
N GLY A 289 -20.57 12.01 22.12
CA GLY A 289 -20.63 13.23 22.93
C GLY A 289 -19.33 13.58 23.65
N GLY A 290 -18.55 14.38 23.03
CA GLY A 290 -17.55 15.25 23.62
C GLY A 290 -17.64 16.62 22.95
N GLY A 291 -18.53 17.45 23.47
CA GLY A 291 -18.59 18.88 23.18
C GLY A 291 -17.38 19.62 23.71
#